data_1812f9090134a5304fbb3cbe44568667
#
_entry.id   1812f9090134a5304fbb3cbe44568667
#
_cell.length_a   1.000
_cell.length_b   1.000
_cell.length_c   1.000
_cell.angle_alpha   90.00
_cell.angle_beta   90.00
_cell.angle_gamma   90.00
#
_symmetry.space_group_name_H-M   'P 1'
#
loop_
_entity.id
_entity.type
_entity.pdbx_description
1 polymer ?
#
loop_
_entity_poly.entity_id
_entity_poly.type
_entity_poly.pdbx_seq_one_letter_code
_entity_poly.pdbx_strand_id
1 'polypeptide(L)'
;CAAPAAMPGLPEGADPALAAAVDKGLKGEAATATRALLQGTAPLDIIDRTLIPALDIVGQKYEKGVSFLPQLLQSASAAQSAFAVLKEAIAQAGAAGESKGRIVLATVKGDVHDIGKNIVRVILENYGFTVIDLGRDVPPETVLAAVQEHGASLCGLSALMTTTLPAMAETIALVHEKCPGCRVMVGGAVLTPEYAKTIGADYYAENAKKSADIARGWFGAK
;
A
#
# COMPACT_ATOMS: atom_id res chain seq x y z
N CYS A 1 -25.73 -11.54 -21.26
CA CYS A 1 -24.32 -11.18 -21.20
C CYS A 1 -23.56 -12.34 -20.63
N ALA A 2 -22.56 -12.87 -21.37
CA ALA A 2 -21.68 -13.91 -20.86
C ALA A 2 -20.87 -13.34 -19.68
N ALA A 3 -20.75 -14.10 -18.60
CA ALA A 3 -19.88 -13.73 -17.49
C ALA A 3 -18.44 -13.53 -18.01
N PRO A 4 -17.71 -12.50 -17.58
CA PRO A 4 -16.32 -12.31 -18.00
C PRO A 4 -15.52 -13.54 -17.62
N ALA A 5 -14.70 -14.04 -18.56
CA ALA A 5 -13.84 -15.18 -18.30
C ALA A 5 -12.93 -14.85 -17.12
N ALA A 6 -12.91 -15.75 -16.13
CA ALA A 6 -12.10 -15.57 -14.94
C ALA A 6 -10.62 -15.45 -15.34
N MET A 7 -9.93 -14.46 -14.79
CA MET A 7 -8.49 -14.29 -14.97
C MET A 7 -7.77 -15.45 -14.30
N PRO A 8 -6.96 -16.25 -15.03
CA PRO A 8 -6.26 -17.38 -14.42
C PRO A 8 -5.34 -16.93 -13.30
N GLY A 9 -5.37 -17.61 -12.16
CA GLY A 9 -4.51 -17.30 -11.00
C GLY A 9 -5.13 -16.38 -9.97
N LEU A 10 -6.36 -15.94 -10.14
CA LEU A 10 -7.07 -15.19 -9.10
C LEU A 10 -7.42 -16.11 -7.91
N PRO A 11 -7.32 -15.59 -6.68
CA PRO A 11 -7.71 -16.34 -5.48
C PRO A 11 -9.23 -16.55 -5.42
N GLU A 12 -9.63 -17.53 -4.63
CA GLU A 12 -11.05 -17.78 -4.35
C GLU A 12 -11.70 -16.54 -3.67
N GLY A 13 -12.85 -16.15 -4.16
CA GLY A 13 -13.58 -14.97 -3.68
C GLY A 13 -13.16 -13.65 -4.33
N ALA A 14 -12.22 -13.65 -5.26
CA ALA A 14 -11.93 -12.48 -6.10
C ALA A 14 -13.07 -12.20 -7.08
N ASP A 15 -13.37 -10.94 -7.34
CA ASP A 15 -14.36 -10.56 -8.35
C ASP A 15 -13.76 -10.60 -9.76
N PRO A 16 -14.29 -11.47 -10.65
CA PRO A 16 -13.73 -11.65 -11.97
C PRO A 16 -13.99 -10.44 -12.90
N ALA A 17 -15.04 -9.65 -12.66
CA ALA A 17 -15.37 -8.49 -13.49
C ALA A 17 -14.39 -7.34 -13.20
N LEU A 18 -14.13 -7.06 -11.91
CA LEU A 18 -13.15 -6.06 -11.51
C LEU A 18 -11.73 -6.45 -11.96
N ALA A 19 -11.35 -7.71 -11.75
CA ALA A 19 -10.03 -8.19 -12.17
C ALA A 19 -9.83 -8.10 -13.70
N ALA A 20 -10.84 -8.48 -14.48
CA ALA A 20 -10.81 -8.35 -15.94
C ALA A 20 -10.76 -6.88 -16.40
N ALA A 21 -11.46 -5.98 -15.72
CA ALA A 21 -11.41 -4.56 -16.01
C ALA A 21 -10.02 -3.97 -15.75
N VAL A 22 -9.34 -4.40 -14.67
CA VAL A 22 -7.94 -4.03 -14.38
C VAL A 22 -7.01 -4.58 -15.44
N ASP A 23 -7.08 -5.88 -15.76
CA ASP A 23 -6.22 -6.52 -16.77
C ASP A 23 -6.30 -5.85 -18.13
N LYS A 24 -7.51 -5.45 -18.54
CA LYS A 24 -7.77 -4.78 -19.82
C LYS A 24 -7.57 -3.27 -19.79
N GLY A 25 -7.25 -2.68 -18.64
CA GLY A 25 -7.05 -1.24 -18.50
C GLY A 25 -8.32 -0.39 -18.60
N LEU A 26 -9.50 -0.96 -18.29
CA LEU A 26 -10.82 -0.34 -18.48
C LEU A 26 -11.23 0.47 -17.22
N LYS A 27 -10.76 1.71 -17.13
CA LYS A 27 -10.96 2.60 -15.97
C LYS A 27 -12.43 2.73 -15.52
N GLY A 28 -13.33 2.98 -16.46
CA GLY A 28 -14.76 3.16 -16.17
C GLY A 28 -15.40 1.89 -15.63
N GLU A 29 -15.08 0.75 -16.22
CA GLU A 29 -15.58 -0.56 -15.79
C GLU A 29 -15.02 -0.94 -14.43
N ALA A 30 -13.73 -0.69 -14.17
CA ALA A 30 -13.10 -0.93 -12.88
C ALA A 30 -13.78 -0.11 -11.77
N ALA A 31 -14.00 1.18 -11.98
CA ALA A 31 -14.72 2.03 -11.03
C ALA A 31 -16.16 1.57 -10.82
N THR A 32 -16.86 1.15 -11.86
CA THR A 32 -18.27 0.69 -11.79
C THR A 32 -18.36 -0.64 -11.05
N ALA A 33 -17.51 -1.62 -11.37
CA ALA A 33 -17.43 -2.90 -10.67
C ALA A 33 -17.13 -2.71 -9.18
N THR A 34 -16.20 -1.80 -8.85
CA THR A 34 -15.87 -1.48 -7.46
C THR A 34 -17.05 -0.91 -6.70
N ARG A 35 -17.82 0.02 -7.29
CA ARG A 35 -19.05 0.55 -6.66
C ARG A 35 -20.10 -0.52 -6.42
N ALA A 36 -20.26 -1.44 -7.37
CA ALA A 36 -21.20 -2.55 -7.22
C ALA A 36 -20.76 -3.49 -6.07
N LEU A 37 -19.49 -3.82 -5.96
CA LEU A 37 -18.94 -4.66 -4.88
C LEU A 37 -19.11 -4.03 -3.51
N LEU A 38 -18.99 -2.71 -3.39
CA LEU A 38 -19.16 -1.98 -2.14
C LEU A 38 -20.58 -2.08 -1.55
N GLN A 39 -21.57 -2.56 -2.30
CA GLN A 39 -22.92 -2.79 -1.77
C GLN A 39 -22.98 -4.01 -0.81
N GLY A 40 -22.03 -4.91 -0.87
CA GLY A 40 -22.02 -6.13 -0.05
C GLY A 40 -20.66 -6.60 0.43
N THR A 41 -19.58 -5.94 0.03
CA THR A 41 -18.20 -6.34 0.34
C THR A 41 -17.44 -5.18 0.98
N ALA A 42 -16.72 -5.47 2.06
CA ALA A 42 -15.90 -4.46 2.71
C ALA A 42 -14.79 -3.95 1.77
N PRO A 43 -14.47 -2.64 1.78
CA PRO A 43 -13.46 -2.07 0.90
C PRO A 43 -12.10 -2.78 0.95
N LEU A 44 -11.65 -3.22 2.14
CA LEU A 44 -10.39 -3.92 2.33
C LEU A 44 -10.40 -5.31 1.68
N ASP A 45 -11.52 -6.02 1.74
CA ASP A 45 -11.66 -7.34 1.10
C ASP A 45 -11.59 -7.22 -0.43
N ILE A 46 -12.12 -6.13 -1.01
CA ILE A 46 -12.00 -5.86 -2.46
C ILE A 46 -10.53 -5.62 -2.83
N ILE A 47 -9.79 -4.86 -2.01
CA ILE A 47 -8.37 -4.61 -2.22
C ILE A 47 -7.59 -5.92 -2.16
N ASP A 48 -7.69 -6.64 -1.05
CA ASP A 48 -6.83 -7.79 -0.75
C ASP A 48 -7.16 -9.00 -1.63
N ARG A 49 -8.45 -9.22 -1.95
CA ARG A 49 -8.87 -10.42 -2.70
C ARG A 49 -8.94 -10.20 -4.20
N THR A 50 -9.07 -8.96 -4.68
CA THR A 50 -9.27 -8.71 -6.11
C THR A 50 -8.22 -7.78 -6.70
N LEU A 51 -8.03 -6.57 -6.17
CA LEU A 51 -7.18 -5.58 -6.83
C LEU A 51 -5.69 -5.92 -6.74
N ILE A 52 -5.19 -6.30 -5.58
CA ILE A 52 -3.78 -6.68 -5.41
C ILE A 52 -3.46 -7.92 -6.24
N PRO A 53 -4.21 -9.04 -6.15
CA PRO A 53 -3.96 -10.20 -6.99
C PRO A 53 -4.06 -9.92 -8.50
N ALA A 54 -5.00 -9.08 -8.93
CA ALA A 54 -5.10 -8.69 -10.34
C ALA A 54 -3.87 -7.92 -10.82
N LEU A 55 -3.35 -6.97 -10.01
CA LEU A 55 -2.12 -6.24 -10.33
C LEU A 55 -0.89 -7.15 -10.35
N ASP A 56 -0.79 -8.11 -9.44
CA ASP A 56 0.29 -9.10 -9.42
C ASP A 56 0.30 -9.94 -10.70
N ILE A 57 -0.88 -10.40 -11.14
CA ILE A 57 -1.00 -11.15 -12.40
C ILE A 57 -0.62 -10.28 -13.61
N VAL A 58 -1.04 -9.01 -13.63
CA VAL A 58 -0.65 -8.05 -14.69
C VAL A 58 0.87 -7.84 -14.70
N GLY A 59 1.49 -7.68 -13.53
CA GLY A 59 2.93 -7.57 -13.38
C GLY A 59 3.66 -8.80 -13.92
N GLN A 60 3.22 -10.00 -13.54
CA GLN A 60 3.78 -11.26 -14.05
C GLN A 60 3.64 -11.41 -15.58
N LYS A 61 2.51 -10.97 -16.17
CA LYS A 61 2.34 -10.97 -17.63
C LYS A 61 3.36 -10.07 -18.33
N TYR A 62 3.64 -8.90 -17.72
CA TYR A 62 4.66 -7.99 -18.24
C TYR A 62 6.07 -8.59 -18.15
N GLU A 63 6.44 -9.16 -16.99
CA GLU A 63 7.74 -9.81 -16.80
C GLU A 63 7.98 -10.98 -17.74
N LYS A 64 6.93 -11.74 -18.06
CA LYS A 64 6.96 -12.87 -19.02
C LYS A 64 6.88 -12.42 -20.48
N GLY A 65 6.82 -11.13 -20.78
CA GLY A 65 6.68 -10.60 -22.13
C GLY A 65 5.33 -10.87 -22.80
N VAL A 66 4.33 -11.27 -22.04
CA VAL A 66 2.95 -11.49 -22.53
C VAL A 66 2.19 -10.18 -22.73
N SER A 67 2.52 -9.17 -21.93
CA SER A 67 1.99 -7.81 -22.07
C SER A 67 3.12 -6.80 -22.24
N PHE A 68 2.80 -5.64 -22.85
CA PHE A 68 3.74 -4.56 -23.12
C PHE A 68 3.53 -3.37 -22.20
N LEU A 69 4.52 -2.47 -22.08
CA LEU A 69 4.48 -1.31 -21.20
C LEU A 69 3.19 -0.47 -21.31
N PRO A 70 2.64 -0.18 -22.50
CA PRO A 70 1.37 0.55 -22.59
C PRO A 70 0.20 -0.15 -21.89
N GLN A 71 0.12 -1.48 -21.99
CA GLN A 71 -0.93 -2.28 -21.33
C GLN A 71 -0.75 -2.27 -19.82
N LEU A 72 0.49 -2.41 -19.32
CA LEU A 72 0.79 -2.29 -17.89
C LEU A 72 0.35 -0.93 -17.34
N LEU A 73 0.64 0.18 -18.05
CA LEU A 73 0.24 1.52 -17.65
C LEU A 73 -1.29 1.70 -17.67
N GLN A 74 -1.98 1.11 -18.64
CA GLN A 74 -3.45 1.14 -18.70
C GLN A 74 -4.07 0.36 -17.54
N SER A 75 -3.54 -0.82 -17.23
CA SER A 75 -3.98 -1.64 -16.09
C SER A 75 -3.76 -0.92 -14.76
N ALA A 76 -2.59 -0.33 -14.56
CA ALA A 76 -2.29 0.49 -13.38
C ALA A 76 -3.28 1.66 -13.24
N SER A 77 -3.63 2.31 -14.35
CA SER A 77 -4.57 3.41 -14.37
C SER A 77 -6.03 2.98 -14.09
N ALA A 78 -6.42 1.77 -14.52
CA ALA A 78 -7.71 1.20 -14.17
C ALA A 78 -7.80 0.85 -12.68
N ALA A 79 -6.74 0.25 -12.13
CA ALA A 79 -6.65 -0.01 -10.70
C ALA A 79 -6.71 1.30 -9.88
N GLN A 80 -6.03 2.37 -10.30
CA GLN A 80 -6.13 3.68 -9.65
C GLN A 80 -7.57 4.21 -9.61
N SER A 81 -8.36 3.99 -10.68
CA SER A 81 -9.78 4.39 -10.70
C SER A 81 -10.62 3.59 -9.69
N ALA A 82 -10.35 2.28 -9.52
CA ALA A 82 -10.97 1.46 -8.49
C ALA A 82 -10.57 1.93 -7.08
N PHE A 83 -9.28 2.18 -6.85
CA PHE A 83 -8.79 2.71 -5.57
C PHE A 83 -9.38 4.07 -5.20
N ALA A 84 -9.62 4.96 -6.18
CA ALA A 84 -10.27 6.24 -5.91
C ALA A 84 -11.68 6.04 -5.32
N VAL A 85 -12.47 5.11 -5.89
CA VAL A 85 -13.81 4.75 -5.38
C VAL A 85 -13.72 4.15 -3.97
N LEU A 86 -12.78 3.25 -3.72
CA LEU A 86 -12.58 2.64 -2.41
C LEU A 86 -12.17 3.68 -1.36
N LYS A 87 -11.28 4.59 -1.73
CA LYS A 87 -10.84 5.69 -0.86
C LYS A 87 -12.00 6.57 -0.41
N GLU A 88 -12.89 6.94 -1.32
CA GLU A 88 -14.09 7.71 -1.00
C GLU A 88 -15.01 6.93 -0.03
N ALA A 89 -15.25 5.64 -0.29
CA ALA A 89 -16.07 4.80 0.56
C ALA A 89 -15.47 4.64 1.97
N ILE A 90 -14.15 4.44 2.06
CA ILE A 90 -13.42 4.33 3.33
C ILE A 90 -13.48 5.66 4.09
N ALA A 91 -13.27 6.80 3.42
CA ALA A 91 -13.33 8.12 4.03
C ALA A 91 -14.72 8.45 4.59
N GLN A 92 -15.78 8.01 3.92
CA GLN A 92 -17.17 8.18 4.39
C GLN A 92 -17.50 7.30 5.59
N ALA A 93 -16.85 6.13 5.72
CA ALA A 93 -17.03 5.22 6.85
C ALA A 93 -16.19 5.60 8.09
N GLY A 94 -15.19 6.46 7.94
CA GLY A 94 -14.28 6.90 8.99
C GLY A 94 -14.95 7.90 9.94
N ALA A 95 -15.05 7.53 11.21
CA ALA A 95 -15.55 8.42 12.25
C ALA A 95 -14.57 9.57 12.53
N ALA A 96 -15.10 10.79 12.63
CA ALA A 96 -14.39 11.92 13.21
C ALA A 96 -14.15 11.65 14.71
N GLY A 97 -12.95 11.19 15.07
CA GLY A 97 -12.50 10.98 16.43
C GLY A 97 -11.11 11.57 16.65
N GLU A 98 -10.68 11.69 17.90
CA GLU A 98 -9.31 12.08 18.22
C GLU A 98 -8.33 11.09 17.59
N SER A 99 -7.20 11.61 17.05
CA SER A 99 -6.17 10.80 16.41
C SER A 99 -5.61 9.77 17.39
N LYS A 100 -5.62 8.50 17.00
CA LYS A 100 -5.06 7.40 17.79
C LYS A 100 -3.52 7.40 17.83
N GLY A 101 -2.89 8.21 16.98
CA GLY A 101 -1.44 8.34 16.91
C GLY A 101 -1.00 8.91 15.57
N ARG A 102 0.27 9.37 15.52
CA ARG A 102 0.87 9.95 14.30
C ARG A 102 1.85 8.98 13.67
N ILE A 103 1.73 8.80 12.36
CA ILE A 103 2.53 7.87 11.56
C ILE A 103 3.11 8.64 10.37
N VAL A 104 4.43 8.59 10.18
CA VAL A 104 5.08 9.08 8.98
C VAL A 104 5.12 7.96 7.95
N LEU A 105 4.76 8.22 6.70
CA LEU A 105 4.90 7.28 5.57
C LEU A 105 5.78 7.88 4.48
N ALA A 106 6.67 7.08 3.91
CA ALA A 106 7.50 7.48 2.78
C ALA A 106 7.80 6.29 1.85
N THR A 107 7.89 6.57 0.54
CA THR A 107 8.62 5.71 -0.38
C THR A 107 10.06 6.18 -0.41
N VAL A 108 11.00 5.27 -0.17
CA VAL A 108 12.41 5.59 0.06
C VAL A 108 13.09 6.24 -1.16
N LYS A 109 14.21 6.93 -0.92
CA LYS A 109 15.01 7.58 -1.94
C LYS A 109 15.33 6.65 -3.12
N GLY A 110 15.14 7.16 -4.34
CA GLY A 110 15.35 6.43 -5.58
C GLY A 110 14.14 5.60 -6.02
N ASP A 111 13.11 5.44 -5.20
CA ASP A 111 11.92 4.67 -5.54
C ASP A 111 10.72 5.60 -5.82
N VAL A 112 10.05 5.38 -6.96
CA VAL A 112 8.91 6.19 -7.41
C VAL A 112 7.57 5.45 -7.30
N HIS A 113 7.59 4.21 -6.81
CA HIS A 113 6.41 3.37 -6.70
C HIS A 113 5.69 3.63 -5.38
N ASP A 114 4.52 4.25 -5.43
CA ASP A 114 3.79 4.69 -4.25
C ASP A 114 2.36 4.12 -4.11
N ILE A 115 1.92 3.30 -5.06
CA ILE A 115 0.56 2.73 -5.04
C ILE A 115 0.32 1.96 -3.74
N GLY A 116 1.21 1.05 -3.37
CA GLY A 116 1.10 0.27 -2.14
C GLY A 116 1.09 1.15 -0.89
N LYS A 117 1.99 2.14 -0.82
CA LYS A 117 2.06 3.11 0.27
C LYS A 117 0.77 3.92 0.39
N ASN A 118 0.20 4.36 -0.73
CA ASN A 118 -1.04 5.13 -0.74
C ASN A 118 -2.24 4.30 -0.24
N ILE A 119 -2.26 2.99 -0.50
CA ILE A 119 -3.25 2.08 0.08
C ILE A 119 -3.07 2.01 1.60
N VAL A 120 -1.84 1.79 2.07
CA VAL A 120 -1.52 1.76 3.50
C VAL A 120 -1.94 3.06 4.18
N ARG A 121 -1.66 4.22 3.58
CA ARG A 121 -2.10 5.52 4.08
C ARG A 121 -3.60 5.57 4.30
N VAL A 122 -4.39 5.25 3.27
CA VAL A 122 -5.86 5.30 3.34
C VAL A 122 -6.39 4.38 4.43
N ILE A 123 -5.82 3.19 4.58
CA ILE A 123 -6.22 2.23 5.60
C ILE A 123 -5.90 2.76 7.00
N LEU A 124 -4.69 3.27 7.22
CA LEU A 124 -4.29 3.84 8.52
C LEU A 124 -5.16 5.05 8.90
N GLU A 125 -5.44 5.96 7.95
CA GLU A 125 -6.35 7.09 8.16
C GLU A 125 -7.76 6.61 8.56
N ASN A 126 -8.26 5.53 7.93
CA ASN A 126 -9.56 4.93 8.27
C ASN A 126 -9.61 4.32 9.68
N TYR A 127 -8.48 3.78 10.15
CA TYR A 127 -8.38 3.31 11.54
C TYR A 127 -8.23 4.43 12.58
N GLY A 128 -8.22 5.69 12.14
CA GLY A 128 -8.18 6.89 12.99
C GLY A 128 -6.76 7.36 13.33
N PHE A 129 -5.75 6.96 12.56
CA PHE A 129 -4.39 7.50 12.69
C PHE A 129 -4.22 8.77 11.85
N THR A 130 -3.42 9.70 12.35
CA THR A 130 -2.95 10.83 11.55
C THR A 130 -1.73 10.39 10.75
N VAL A 131 -1.84 10.40 9.43
CA VAL A 131 -0.75 9.98 8.54
C VAL A 131 -0.11 11.20 7.89
N ILE A 132 1.21 11.33 8.08
CA ILE A 132 2.07 12.31 7.43
C ILE A 132 2.73 11.60 6.25
N ASP A 133 2.16 11.76 5.06
CA ASP A 133 2.67 11.15 3.83
C ASP A 133 3.67 12.06 3.15
N LEU A 134 4.93 11.64 3.10
CA LEU A 134 6.02 12.40 2.48
C LEU A 134 6.14 12.16 0.97
N GLY A 135 5.30 11.27 0.42
CA GLY A 135 5.33 10.95 -1.00
C GLY A 135 6.38 9.89 -1.35
N ARG A 136 7.07 10.10 -2.45
CA ARG A 136 8.03 9.17 -3.07
C ARG A 136 9.39 9.80 -3.25
N ASP A 137 10.42 8.97 -3.45
CA ASP A 137 11.82 9.41 -3.63
C ASP A 137 12.29 10.29 -2.47
N VAL A 138 11.99 9.86 -1.24
CA VAL A 138 12.18 10.66 -0.02
C VAL A 138 13.55 10.38 0.59
N PRO A 139 14.42 11.39 0.72
CA PRO A 139 15.72 11.25 1.39
C PRO A 139 15.59 10.89 2.87
N PRO A 140 16.56 10.14 3.45
CA PRO A 140 16.57 9.77 4.87
C PRO A 140 16.40 10.93 5.83
N GLU A 141 17.04 12.07 5.55
CA GLU A 141 17.01 13.27 6.39
C GLU A 141 15.61 13.90 6.41
N THR A 142 14.88 13.82 5.29
CA THR A 142 13.51 14.32 5.19
C THR A 142 12.56 13.47 6.03
N VAL A 143 12.75 12.13 6.02
CA VAL A 143 11.99 11.24 6.88
C VAL A 143 12.26 11.54 8.35
N LEU A 144 13.54 11.67 8.73
CA LEU A 144 13.92 12.01 10.10
C LEU A 144 13.30 13.34 10.54
N ALA A 145 13.41 14.39 9.72
CA ALA A 145 12.84 15.70 10.04
C ALA A 145 11.33 15.61 10.30
N ALA A 146 10.60 14.89 9.47
CA ALA A 146 9.15 14.70 9.64
C ALA A 146 8.81 13.90 10.91
N VAL A 147 9.59 12.87 11.23
CA VAL A 147 9.41 12.09 12.48
C VAL A 147 9.56 12.99 13.70
N GLN A 148 10.59 13.87 13.70
CA GLN A 148 10.87 14.82 14.79
C GLN A 148 9.82 15.91 14.87
N GLU A 149 9.51 16.57 13.76
CA GLU A 149 8.55 17.70 13.69
C GLU A 149 7.16 17.28 14.16
N HIS A 150 6.71 16.11 13.72
CA HIS A 150 5.36 15.64 14.05
C HIS A 150 5.30 14.76 15.31
N GLY A 151 6.44 14.46 15.93
CA GLY A 151 6.50 13.58 17.10
C GLY A 151 5.93 12.19 16.79
N ALA A 152 6.17 11.68 15.58
CA ALA A 152 5.65 10.38 15.17
C ALA A 152 6.40 9.25 15.89
N SER A 153 5.66 8.31 16.46
CA SER A 153 6.24 7.15 17.13
C SER A 153 6.22 5.87 16.28
N LEU A 154 5.69 5.97 15.05
CA LEU A 154 5.75 4.92 14.03
C LEU A 154 6.08 5.56 12.67
N CYS A 155 7.03 4.98 11.95
CA CYS A 155 7.40 5.35 10.59
C CYS A 155 7.22 4.13 9.67
N GLY A 156 6.55 4.30 8.55
CA GLY A 156 6.38 3.28 7.52
C GLY A 156 7.17 3.62 6.26
N LEU A 157 8.03 2.71 5.83
CA LEU A 157 8.85 2.86 4.62
C LEU A 157 8.45 1.83 3.57
N SER A 158 8.37 2.24 2.31
CA SER A 158 8.10 1.34 1.20
C SER A 158 9.20 1.36 0.15
N ALA A 159 9.47 0.19 -0.46
CA ALA A 159 10.32 0.02 -1.61
C ALA A 159 9.78 -1.08 -2.53
N LEU A 160 9.85 -0.86 -3.85
CA LEU A 160 9.44 -1.83 -4.86
C LEU A 160 10.64 -2.32 -5.71
N MET A 161 11.81 -1.69 -5.58
CA MET A 161 13.02 -2.06 -6.30
C MET A 161 14.12 -2.50 -5.34
N THR A 162 14.85 -3.56 -5.70
CA THR A 162 16.00 -4.05 -4.89
C THR A 162 17.13 -3.02 -4.82
N THR A 163 17.27 -2.18 -5.84
CA THR A 163 18.26 -1.10 -5.89
C THR A 163 18.05 0.01 -4.86
N THR A 164 16.85 0.13 -4.30
CA THR A 164 16.50 1.17 -3.31
C THR A 164 16.54 0.65 -1.86
N LEU A 165 16.77 -0.64 -1.66
CA LEU A 165 16.90 -1.24 -0.33
C LEU A 165 18.05 -0.67 0.52
N PRO A 166 19.21 -0.28 -0.03
CA PRO A 166 20.25 0.41 0.74
C PRO A 166 19.77 1.73 1.34
N ALA A 167 19.00 2.54 0.59
CA ALA A 167 18.43 3.78 1.08
C ALA A 167 17.39 3.53 2.19
N MET A 168 16.66 2.42 2.13
CA MET A 168 15.77 2.01 3.21
C MET A 168 16.56 1.70 4.50
N ALA A 169 17.63 0.91 4.39
CA ALA A 169 18.48 0.57 5.53
C ALA A 169 19.12 1.83 6.16
N GLU A 170 19.59 2.77 5.35
CA GLU A 170 20.13 4.06 5.80
C GLU A 170 19.07 4.87 6.56
N THR A 171 17.85 4.92 6.04
CA THR A 171 16.72 5.63 6.68
C THR A 171 16.39 5.02 8.04
N ILE A 172 16.34 3.69 8.14
CA ILE A 172 16.07 2.98 9.40
C ILE A 172 17.15 3.30 10.43
N ALA A 173 18.43 3.16 10.05
CA ALA A 173 19.54 3.43 10.94
C ALA A 173 19.51 4.87 11.47
N LEU A 174 19.26 5.85 10.60
CA LEU A 174 19.19 7.26 10.96
C LEU A 174 18.03 7.55 11.92
N VAL A 175 16.83 6.99 11.65
CA VAL A 175 15.66 7.16 12.53
C VAL A 175 15.92 6.53 13.90
N HIS A 176 16.47 5.32 13.97
CA HIS A 176 16.78 4.66 15.24
C HIS A 176 17.84 5.42 16.06
N GLU A 177 18.88 5.95 15.40
CA GLU A 177 19.93 6.71 16.07
C GLU A 177 19.39 8.02 16.69
N LYS A 178 18.59 8.77 15.93
CA LYS A 178 18.15 10.12 16.31
C LYS A 178 16.79 10.15 17.00
N CYS A 179 15.96 9.15 16.80
CA CYS A 179 14.60 9.03 17.36
C CYS A 179 14.35 7.63 17.93
N PRO A 180 15.03 7.21 19.03
CA PRO A 180 14.92 5.84 19.55
C PRO A 180 13.51 5.45 20.01
N GLY A 181 12.62 6.42 20.20
CA GLY A 181 11.19 6.20 20.51
C GLY A 181 10.31 5.95 19.29
N CYS A 182 10.83 6.12 18.05
CA CYS A 182 10.10 5.85 16.82
C CYS A 182 10.42 4.43 16.33
N ARG A 183 9.38 3.61 16.10
CA ARG A 183 9.53 2.30 15.47
C ARG A 183 9.40 2.42 13.96
N VAL A 184 10.13 1.55 13.24
CA VAL A 184 10.12 1.55 11.79
C VAL A 184 9.48 0.26 11.26
N MET A 185 8.42 0.44 10.49
CA MET A 185 7.73 -0.61 9.74
C MET A 185 8.13 -0.52 8.27
N VAL A 186 8.43 -1.64 7.65
CA VAL A 186 8.78 -1.72 6.23
C VAL A 186 7.82 -2.60 5.46
N GLY A 187 7.58 -2.27 4.19
CA GLY A 187 6.77 -3.05 3.27
C GLY A 187 7.14 -2.80 1.81
N GLY A 188 6.71 -3.70 0.94
CA GLY A 188 6.94 -3.63 -0.50
C GLY A 188 7.31 -4.99 -1.09
N ALA A 189 7.08 -5.16 -2.40
CA ALA A 189 7.14 -6.47 -3.07
C ALA A 189 8.54 -7.11 -3.09
N VAL A 190 9.60 -6.32 -2.89
CA VAL A 190 11.00 -6.82 -2.88
C VAL A 190 11.50 -7.19 -1.49
N LEU A 191 10.67 -7.00 -0.46
CA LEU A 191 11.04 -7.25 0.92
C LEU A 191 10.58 -8.64 1.36
N THR A 192 11.42 -9.28 2.17
CA THR A 192 11.08 -10.49 2.92
C THR A 192 11.23 -10.22 4.43
N PRO A 193 10.59 -11.02 5.29
CA PRO A 193 10.74 -10.90 6.74
C PRO A 193 12.22 -10.97 7.19
N GLU A 194 13.00 -11.83 6.56
CA GLU A 194 14.43 -12.02 6.85
C GLU A 194 15.24 -10.78 6.49
N TYR A 195 14.97 -10.20 5.31
CA TYR A 195 15.66 -8.99 4.89
C TYR A 195 15.28 -7.79 5.75
N ALA A 196 14.00 -7.63 6.06
CA ALA A 196 13.53 -6.58 6.95
C ALA A 196 14.26 -6.62 8.31
N LYS A 197 14.44 -7.82 8.88
CA LYS A 197 15.22 -8.02 10.10
C LYS A 197 16.70 -7.67 9.92
N THR A 198 17.29 -8.03 8.78
CA THR A 198 18.71 -7.74 8.47
C THR A 198 18.99 -6.25 8.43
N ILE A 199 18.08 -5.45 7.88
CA ILE A 199 18.20 -3.98 7.80
C ILE A 199 17.75 -3.26 9.07
N GLY A 200 17.39 -4.01 10.12
CA GLY A 200 17.05 -3.46 11.42
C GLY A 200 15.62 -2.90 11.54
N ALA A 201 14.71 -3.25 10.64
CA ALA A 201 13.32 -2.83 10.77
C ALA A 201 12.66 -3.48 12.00
N ASP A 202 11.84 -2.71 12.72
CA ASP A 202 11.09 -3.23 13.87
C ASP A 202 9.93 -4.13 13.44
N TYR A 203 9.31 -3.80 12.30
CA TYR A 203 8.17 -4.54 11.77
C TYR A 203 8.26 -4.72 10.26
N TYR A 204 7.77 -5.88 9.82
CA TYR A 204 7.53 -6.18 8.40
C TYR A 204 6.03 -6.30 8.14
N ALA A 205 5.54 -5.54 7.17
CA ALA A 205 4.16 -5.58 6.71
C ALA A 205 4.11 -6.16 5.30
N GLU A 206 3.68 -7.40 5.18
CA GLU A 206 3.53 -8.09 3.89
C GLU A 206 2.41 -7.51 3.02
N ASN A 207 1.44 -6.85 3.65
CA ASN A 207 0.31 -6.21 2.99
C ASN A 207 -0.22 -5.03 3.81
N ALA A 208 -1.16 -4.30 3.21
CA ALA A 208 -1.70 -3.09 3.80
C ALA A 208 -2.53 -3.34 5.08
N LYS A 209 -3.20 -4.50 5.18
CA LYS A 209 -3.91 -4.92 6.39
C LYS A 209 -2.91 -5.16 7.54
N LYS A 210 -1.81 -5.84 7.26
CA LYS A 210 -0.75 -6.08 8.26
C LYS A 210 -0.16 -4.77 8.79
N SER A 211 -0.01 -3.75 7.93
CA SER A 211 0.41 -2.41 8.35
C SER A 211 -0.55 -1.81 9.38
N ALA A 212 -1.85 -1.95 9.17
CA ALA A 212 -2.86 -1.48 10.13
C ALA A 212 -2.84 -2.27 11.44
N ASP A 213 -2.66 -3.58 11.38
CA ASP A 213 -2.57 -4.43 12.57
C ASP A 213 -1.33 -4.07 13.41
N ILE A 214 -0.19 -3.82 12.77
CA ILE A 214 1.04 -3.33 13.43
C ILE A 214 0.77 -1.99 14.12
N ALA A 215 0.19 -1.03 13.41
CA ALA A 215 -0.12 0.29 13.97
C ALA A 215 -1.08 0.18 15.16
N ARG A 216 -2.14 -0.61 15.06
CA ARG A 216 -3.09 -0.87 16.15
C ARG A 216 -2.41 -1.51 17.36
N GLY A 217 -1.54 -2.49 17.13
CA GLY A 217 -0.75 -3.12 18.20
C GLY A 217 0.18 -2.12 18.89
N TRP A 218 0.90 -1.30 18.13
CA TRP A 218 1.83 -0.32 18.67
C TRP A 218 1.15 0.78 19.48
N PHE A 219 0.07 1.37 18.97
CA PHE A 219 -0.63 2.45 19.64
C PHE A 219 -1.67 1.97 20.66
N GLY A 220 -2.18 0.73 20.54
CA GLY A 220 -3.12 0.15 21.49
C GLY A 220 -2.47 -0.46 22.74
N ALA A 221 -1.15 -0.68 22.71
CA ALA A 221 -0.36 -1.17 23.83
C ALA A 221 0.17 -0.03 24.76
N LYS A 222 -0.16 1.20 24.42
CA LYS A 222 0.10 2.41 25.22
C LYS A 222 -1.19 2.87 25.85
#